data_704723c1147b06b335aeeb31475d3844
#
_entry.id   704723c1147b06b335aeeb31475d3844
#
_cell.length_a   1.000
_cell.length_b   1.000
_cell.length_c   1.000
_cell.angle_alpha   90.00
_cell.angle_beta   90.00
_cell.angle_gamma   90.00
#
_symmetry.space_group_name_H-M   'P 1'
#
loop_
_entity.id
_entity.type
_entity.pdbx_description
1 polymer ?
#
loop_
_entity_poly.entity_id
_entity_poly.type
_entity_poly.pdbx_seq_one_letter_code
_entity_poly.pdbx_strand_id
1 'polypeptide(L)'
;MDLPNLIETQTNSYAEFLQADVAPEARKKQGLEEVFQSLFPIKSVSGNAALEYVSYELGKNTYDVQECLIQGLTYSAPLRIKVKLVLFDRDSNFEEVKDIKEGEVFMGEVPLMTDDASFIINGTERVVVSQLHRSPGVFYDHDKGKTHSSGKVLYSARIIPYRGSWLDFEFDPKDILFSRIDRRRKIPATIMLRALDMGTEEILSEFYEEDIFTIDKDNVKVALVPERLRGETLSAVSYTHLTLPTRLPV
;
A
#
# COMPACT_ATOMS: atom_id res chain seq x y z
N MET A 1 -42.74 9.18 7.72
CA MET A 1 -41.31 8.87 7.86
C MET A 1 -41.20 7.39 7.60
N ASP A 2 -40.52 7.02 6.55
CA ASP A 2 -40.25 5.61 6.29
C ASP A 2 -39.23 5.12 7.30
N LEU A 3 -39.43 3.88 7.78
CA LEU A 3 -38.51 3.25 8.73
C LEU A 3 -37.17 2.99 8.01
N PRO A 4 -36.03 3.36 8.61
CA PRO A 4 -34.74 3.07 7.99
C PRO A 4 -34.52 1.58 7.87
N ASN A 5 -34.02 1.11 6.74
CA ASN A 5 -33.63 -0.28 6.57
C ASN A 5 -32.30 -0.52 7.32
N LEU A 6 -32.36 -1.24 8.43
CA LEU A 6 -31.21 -1.47 9.32
C LEU A 6 -30.14 -2.39 8.70
N ILE A 7 -30.48 -3.18 7.69
CA ILE A 7 -29.58 -4.10 6.99
C ILE A 7 -29.07 -3.54 5.65
N GLU A 8 -29.52 -2.35 5.27
CA GLU A 8 -29.18 -1.74 3.98
C GLU A 8 -27.66 -1.59 3.75
N THR A 9 -26.93 -1.27 4.80
CA THR A 9 -25.46 -1.15 4.72
C THR A 9 -24.80 -2.48 4.30
N GLN A 10 -25.30 -3.60 4.79
CA GLN A 10 -24.73 -4.92 4.48
C GLN A 10 -25.13 -5.37 3.07
N THR A 11 -26.40 -5.22 2.71
CA THR A 11 -26.91 -5.62 1.40
C THR A 11 -26.29 -4.78 0.28
N ASN A 12 -26.23 -3.47 0.45
CA ASN A 12 -25.63 -2.57 -0.54
C ASN A 12 -24.12 -2.83 -0.68
N SER A 13 -23.40 -3.00 0.44
CA SER A 13 -21.96 -3.30 0.42
C SER A 13 -21.67 -4.58 -0.36
N TYR A 14 -22.48 -5.63 -0.17
CA TYR A 14 -22.28 -6.88 -0.87
C TYR A 14 -22.70 -6.82 -2.34
N ALA A 15 -23.76 -6.11 -2.65
CA ALA A 15 -24.17 -5.84 -4.03
C ALA A 15 -23.10 -5.04 -4.79
N GLU A 16 -22.52 -4.03 -4.15
CA GLU A 16 -21.39 -3.25 -4.72
C GLU A 16 -20.12 -4.09 -4.86
N PHE A 17 -19.88 -5.03 -3.95
CA PHE A 17 -18.74 -5.96 -4.05
C PHE A 17 -18.89 -6.90 -5.24
N LEU A 18 -20.06 -7.52 -5.41
CA LEU A 18 -20.32 -8.49 -6.47
C LEU A 18 -20.62 -7.84 -7.82
N GLN A 19 -21.26 -6.68 -7.86
CA GLN A 19 -21.74 -6.02 -9.07
C GLN A 19 -22.39 -6.98 -10.09
N ALA A 20 -23.16 -7.97 -9.58
CA ALA A 20 -23.69 -9.08 -10.38
C ALA A 20 -24.66 -8.61 -11.48
N ASP A 21 -25.51 -7.63 -11.15
CA ASP A 21 -26.56 -7.12 -12.03
C ASP A 21 -26.05 -6.01 -12.96
N VAL A 22 -24.79 -5.63 -12.87
CA VAL A 22 -24.17 -4.58 -13.68
C VAL A 22 -23.49 -5.18 -14.89
N ALA A 23 -23.76 -4.65 -16.09
CA ALA A 23 -23.07 -5.06 -17.30
C ALA A 23 -21.54 -4.89 -17.16
N PRO A 24 -20.71 -5.81 -17.69
CA PRO A 24 -19.27 -5.77 -17.50
C PRO A 24 -18.62 -4.43 -17.84
N GLU A 25 -19.10 -3.77 -18.87
CA GLU A 25 -18.58 -2.46 -19.32
C GLU A 25 -18.95 -1.28 -18.41
N ALA A 26 -20.00 -1.42 -17.60
CA ALA A 26 -20.52 -0.40 -16.70
C ALA A 26 -20.06 -0.59 -15.24
N ARG A 27 -19.30 -1.66 -14.95
CA ARG A 27 -18.82 -1.95 -13.60
C ARG A 27 -17.86 -0.90 -13.11
N LYS A 28 -18.02 -0.51 -11.86
CA LYS A 28 -17.11 0.40 -11.19
C LYS A 28 -15.86 -0.37 -10.74
N LYS A 29 -14.72 0.32 -10.71
CA LYS A 29 -13.48 -0.24 -10.18
C LYS A 29 -13.53 -0.34 -8.66
N GLN A 30 -14.26 -1.33 -8.17
CA GLN A 30 -14.41 -1.67 -6.74
C GLN A 30 -14.79 -3.15 -6.59
N GLY A 31 -14.58 -3.71 -5.39
CA GLY A 31 -14.93 -5.10 -5.07
C GLY A 31 -14.19 -6.12 -5.93
N LEU A 32 -14.90 -7.09 -6.48
CA LEU A 32 -14.30 -8.15 -7.31
C LEU A 32 -13.65 -7.61 -8.59
N GLU A 33 -14.25 -6.60 -9.21
CA GLU A 33 -13.69 -5.99 -10.43
C GLU A 33 -12.32 -5.38 -10.17
N GLU A 34 -12.15 -4.64 -9.07
CA GLU A 34 -10.87 -4.06 -8.70
C GLU A 34 -9.81 -5.12 -8.42
N VAL A 35 -10.19 -6.21 -7.74
CA VAL A 35 -9.27 -7.32 -7.45
C VAL A 35 -8.77 -7.95 -8.74
N PHE A 36 -9.65 -8.25 -9.69
CA PHE A 36 -9.23 -8.83 -10.96
C PHE A 36 -8.37 -7.85 -11.77
N GLN A 37 -8.75 -6.59 -11.87
CA GLN A 37 -7.95 -5.57 -12.57
C GLN A 37 -6.57 -5.33 -11.93
N SER A 38 -6.42 -5.53 -10.62
CA SER A 38 -5.13 -5.39 -9.94
C SER A 38 -4.20 -6.60 -10.12
N LEU A 39 -4.78 -7.80 -10.29
CA LEU A 39 -4.01 -9.04 -10.45
C LEU A 39 -3.57 -9.26 -11.90
N PHE A 40 -4.35 -8.82 -12.86
CA PHE A 40 -4.06 -8.97 -14.28
C PHE A 40 -3.47 -7.66 -14.86
N PRO A 41 -2.60 -7.73 -15.88
CA PRO A 41 -2.16 -8.92 -16.61
C PRO A 41 -1.11 -9.75 -15.85
N ILE A 42 -1.25 -11.08 -15.91
CA ILE A 42 -0.24 -12.01 -15.38
C ILE A 42 0.72 -12.33 -16.52
N LYS A 43 1.97 -11.89 -16.38
CA LYS A 43 3.02 -12.12 -17.37
C LYS A 43 3.82 -13.38 -17.05
N SER A 44 4.16 -14.12 -18.09
CA SER A 44 5.09 -15.25 -18.01
C SER A 44 6.49 -14.76 -17.62
N VAL A 45 7.24 -15.58 -16.86
CA VAL A 45 8.62 -15.30 -16.48
C VAL A 45 9.53 -15.11 -17.71
N SER A 46 9.25 -15.81 -18.82
CA SER A 46 9.98 -15.69 -20.09
C SER A 46 9.53 -14.51 -20.96
N GLY A 47 8.49 -13.77 -20.56
CA GLY A 47 7.96 -12.63 -21.31
C GLY A 47 7.15 -13.00 -22.56
N ASN A 48 7.07 -14.28 -22.91
CA ASN A 48 6.46 -14.76 -24.17
C ASN A 48 4.93 -14.89 -24.13
N ALA A 49 4.30 -14.72 -22.98
CA ALA A 49 2.87 -14.79 -22.83
C ALA A 49 2.37 -13.85 -21.74
N ALA A 50 1.18 -13.32 -21.92
CA ALA A 50 0.44 -12.56 -20.92
C ALA A 50 -1.00 -13.08 -20.85
N LEU A 51 -1.51 -13.25 -19.65
CA LEU A 51 -2.91 -13.56 -19.39
C LEU A 51 -3.62 -12.28 -18.98
N GLU A 52 -4.60 -11.83 -19.76
CA GLU A 52 -5.36 -10.62 -19.55
C GLU A 52 -6.76 -10.96 -19.06
N TYR A 53 -7.28 -10.13 -18.16
CA TYR A 53 -8.66 -10.20 -17.69
C TYR A 53 -9.59 -9.47 -18.67
N VAL A 54 -10.77 -10.06 -18.93
CA VAL A 54 -11.81 -9.44 -19.75
C VAL A 54 -13.02 -9.09 -18.90
N SER A 55 -13.63 -10.09 -18.26
CA SER A 55 -14.81 -9.92 -17.41
C SER A 55 -14.99 -11.12 -16.49
N TYR A 56 -15.85 -10.99 -15.49
CA TYR A 56 -16.34 -12.12 -14.73
C TYR A 56 -17.86 -12.23 -14.85
N GLU A 57 -18.34 -13.44 -14.63
CA GLU A 57 -19.76 -13.74 -14.58
C GLU A 57 -20.07 -14.66 -13.39
N LEU A 58 -21.18 -14.35 -12.70
CA LEU A 58 -21.75 -15.22 -11.69
C LEU A 58 -22.83 -16.05 -12.34
N GLY A 59 -22.70 -17.38 -12.26
CA GLY A 59 -23.70 -18.30 -12.74
C GLY A 59 -24.94 -18.32 -11.83
N LYS A 60 -25.93 -19.08 -12.24
CA LYS A 60 -27.10 -19.30 -11.40
C LYS A 60 -26.77 -20.23 -10.25
N ASN A 61 -27.33 -19.97 -9.08
CA ASN A 61 -27.29 -20.87 -7.94
C ASN A 61 -27.92 -22.23 -8.29
N THR A 62 -27.30 -23.31 -7.82
CA THR A 62 -27.76 -24.67 -8.08
C THR A 62 -28.91 -25.07 -7.16
N TYR A 63 -28.87 -24.59 -5.90
CA TYR A 63 -29.83 -24.92 -4.84
C TYR A 63 -30.46 -23.64 -4.30
N ASP A 64 -31.70 -23.76 -3.86
CA ASP A 64 -32.39 -22.69 -3.16
C ASP A 64 -31.97 -22.60 -1.68
N VAL A 65 -32.27 -21.47 -1.03
CA VAL A 65 -31.95 -21.20 0.40
C VAL A 65 -32.47 -22.32 1.30
N GLN A 66 -33.73 -22.75 1.11
CA GLN A 66 -34.35 -23.79 1.90
C GLN A 66 -33.68 -25.17 1.71
N GLU A 67 -33.33 -25.50 0.48
CA GLU A 67 -32.63 -26.72 0.15
C GLU A 67 -31.23 -26.75 0.79
N CYS A 68 -30.51 -25.63 0.75
CA CYS A 68 -29.19 -25.51 1.40
C CYS A 68 -29.25 -25.71 2.91
N LEU A 69 -30.28 -25.17 3.57
CA LEU A 69 -30.49 -25.35 5.01
C LEU A 69 -30.78 -26.81 5.37
N ILE A 70 -31.64 -27.49 4.59
CA ILE A 70 -32.05 -28.88 4.88
C ILE A 70 -30.92 -29.86 4.56
N GLN A 71 -30.21 -29.66 3.44
CA GLN A 71 -29.18 -30.59 2.96
C GLN A 71 -27.78 -30.30 3.54
N GLY A 72 -27.62 -29.22 4.31
CA GLY A 72 -26.33 -28.83 4.86
C GLY A 72 -25.36 -28.27 3.84
N LEU A 73 -25.87 -27.64 2.77
CA LEU A 73 -25.09 -27.07 1.68
C LEU A 73 -24.84 -25.57 1.87
N THR A 74 -23.97 -25.03 1.03
CA THR A 74 -23.70 -23.58 0.98
C THR A 74 -24.51 -22.96 -0.15
N TYR A 75 -25.24 -21.89 0.15
CA TYR A 75 -25.94 -21.09 -0.84
C TYR A 75 -24.91 -20.24 -1.62
N SER A 76 -24.57 -20.67 -2.84
CA SER A 76 -23.48 -20.10 -3.63
C SER A 76 -23.82 -20.07 -5.12
N ALA A 77 -23.08 -19.24 -5.84
CA ALA A 77 -23.09 -19.21 -7.29
C ALA A 77 -21.69 -19.47 -7.85
N PRO A 78 -21.56 -20.18 -8.98
CA PRO A 78 -20.28 -20.41 -9.63
C PRO A 78 -19.74 -19.09 -10.22
N LEU A 79 -18.51 -18.76 -9.88
CA LEU A 79 -17.78 -17.64 -10.45
C LEU A 79 -16.93 -18.11 -11.62
N ARG A 80 -17.12 -17.49 -12.77
CA ARG A 80 -16.32 -17.69 -13.97
C ARG A 80 -15.70 -16.40 -14.40
N ILE A 81 -14.46 -16.47 -14.84
CA ILE A 81 -13.76 -15.32 -15.44
C ILE A 81 -13.50 -15.60 -16.92
N LYS A 82 -13.68 -14.59 -17.72
CA LYS A 82 -13.28 -14.57 -19.12
C LYS A 82 -11.91 -13.96 -19.24
N VAL A 83 -10.98 -14.72 -19.79
CA VAL A 83 -9.59 -14.32 -19.91
C VAL A 83 -9.10 -14.43 -21.34
N LYS A 84 -8.10 -13.64 -21.64
CA LYS A 84 -7.39 -13.60 -22.92
C LYS A 84 -5.95 -14.01 -22.70
N LEU A 85 -5.50 -15.09 -23.37
CA LEU A 85 -4.10 -15.46 -23.40
C LEU A 85 -3.48 -14.84 -24.65
N VAL A 86 -2.58 -13.89 -24.46
CA VAL A 86 -1.81 -13.23 -25.51
C VAL A 86 -0.45 -13.90 -25.59
N LEU A 87 -0.10 -14.42 -26.74
CA LEU A 87 1.21 -15.02 -27.02
C LEU A 87 2.02 -14.05 -27.86
N PHE A 88 3.23 -13.74 -27.41
CA PHE A 88 4.15 -12.85 -28.10
C PHE A 88 5.17 -13.64 -28.94
N ASP A 89 5.61 -13.05 -30.06
CA ASP A 89 6.63 -13.64 -30.89
C ASP A 89 8.03 -13.40 -30.30
N ARG A 90 8.87 -14.44 -30.32
CA ARG A 90 10.26 -14.37 -29.84
C ARG A 90 11.17 -13.60 -30.81
N ASP A 91 10.84 -13.66 -32.10
CA ASP A 91 11.68 -13.05 -33.15
C ASP A 91 11.58 -11.53 -33.18
N SER A 92 10.50 -10.97 -32.63
CA SER A 92 10.26 -9.51 -32.50
C SER A 92 10.61 -8.94 -31.12
N ASN A 93 11.42 -9.61 -30.28
CA ASN A 93 11.69 -9.23 -28.89
C ASN A 93 10.42 -9.07 -28.03
N PHE A 94 9.38 -9.85 -28.32
CA PHE A 94 8.09 -9.85 -27.61
C PHE A 94 7.24 -8.57 -27.79
N GLU A 95 7.45 -7.82 -28.87
CA GLU A 95 6.65 -6.63 -29.20
C GLU A 95 5.44 -6.98 -30.07
N GLU A 96 5.52 -8.04 -30.89
CA GLU A 96 4.42 -8.45 -31.76
C GLU A 96 3.60 -9.60 -31.16
N VAL A 97 2.28 -9.48 -31.30
CA VAL A 97 1.34 -10.52 -30.85
C VAL A 97 1.26 -11.61 -31.92
N LYS A 98 1.63 -12.82 -31.55
CA LYS A 98 1.57 -13.99 -32.41
C LYS A 98 0.18 -14.63 -32.49
N ASP A 99 -0.48 -14.78 -31.34
CA ASP A 99 -1.79 -15.43 -31.25
C ASP A 99 -2.54 -14.93 -30.01
N ILE A 100 -3.86 -14.90 -30.09
CA ILE A 100 -4.75 -14.55 -28.98
C ILE A 100 -5.77 -15.67 -28.80
N LYS A 101 -5.84 -16.23 -27.59
CA LYS A 101 -6.83 -17.24 -27.23
C LYS A 101 -7.71 -16.72 -26.11
N GLU A 102 -9.01 -16.76 -26.33
CA GLU A 102 -10.00 -16.41 -25.30
C GLU A 102 -10.58 -17.69 -24.70
N GLY A 103 -10.88 -17.66 -23.41
CA GLY A 103 -11.48 -18.78 -22.72
C GLY A 103 -12.14 -18.36 -21.41
N GLU A 104 -13.05 -19.18 -20.95
CA GLU A 104 -13.68 -19.04 -19.63
C GLU A 104 -13.02 -20.00 -18.66
N VAL A 105 -12.72 -19.49 -17.47
CA VAL A 105 -12.10 -20.24 -16.37
C VAL A 105 -13.04 -20.24 -15.19
N PHE A 106 -13.34 -21.42 -14.66
CA PHE A 106 -14.06 -21.55 -13.39
C PHE A 106 -13.12 -21.24 -12.22
N MET A 107 -13.48 -20.25 -11.42
CA MET A 107 -12.66 -19.80 -10.28
C MET A 107 -13.10 -20.41 -8.95
N GLY A 108 -14.27 -20.97 -8.89
CA GLY A 108 -14.87 -21.52 -7.68
C GLY A 108 -16.29 -21.03 -7.49
N GLU A 109 -16.80 -21.20 -6.29
CA GLU A 109 -18.13 -20.74 -5.89
C GLU A 109 -18.03 -19.58 -4.92
N VAL A 110 -18.90 -18.59 -5.10
CA VAL A 110 -19.03 -17.44 -4.23
C VAL A 110 -20.33 -17.57 -3.45
N PRO A 111 -20.31 -17.53 -2.12
CA PRO A 111 -21.53 -17.50 -1.32
C PRO A 111 -22.40 -16.31 -1.70
N LEU A 112 -23.70 -16.54 -1.79
CA LEU A 112 -24.68 -15.49 -2.04
C LEU A 112 -25.32 -15.01 -0.75
N MET A 113 -25.61 -13.72 -0.68
CA MET A 113 -26.36 -13.14 0.44
C MET A 113 -27.86 -13.37 0.24
N THR A 114 -28.55 -13.72 1.31
CA THR A 114 -30.01 -13.81 1.33
C THR A 114 -30.64 -12.41 1.46
N ASP A 115 -31.94 -12.31 1.28
CA ASP A 115 -32.71 -11.07 1.47
C ASP A 115 -32.62 -10.51 2.89
N ASP A 116 -32.33 -11.36 3.88
CA ASP A 116 -32.13 -11.00 5.29
C ASP A 116 -30.69 -10.59 5.62
N ALA A 117 -29.84 -10.35 4.61
CA ALA A 117 -28.42 -10.05 4.76
C ALA A 117 -27.61 -11.14 5.47
N SER A 118 -28.05 -12.39 5.39
CA SER A 118 -27.35 -13.55 5.92
C SER A 118 -26.71 -14.38 4.82
N PHE A 119 -25.82 -15.31 5.20
CA PHE A 119 -25.21 -16.31 4.33
C PHE A 119 -25.52 -17.70 4.86
N ILE A 120 -25.84 -18.63 3.96
CA ILE A 120 -26.00 -20.04 4.33
C ILE A 120 -24.70 -20.77 3.99
N ILE A 121 -23.97 -21.18 5.02
CA ILE A 121 -22.68 -21.88 4.89
C ILE A 121 -22.79 -23.25 5.56
N ASN A 122 -22.67 -24.31 4.77
CA ASN A 122 -22.81 -25.69 5.23
C ASN A 122 -24.11 -25.90 6.02
N GLY A 123 -25.21 -25.38 5.54
CA GLY A 123 -26.53 -25.47 6.18
C GLY A 123 -26.71 -24.63 7.43
N THR A 124 -25.74 -23.78 7.79
CA THR A 124 -25.83 -22.89 8.93
C THR A 124 -25.96 -21.43 8.46
N GLU A 125 -26.95 -20.74 8.97
CA GLU A 125 -27.13 -19.32 8.70
C GLU A 125 -26.11 -18.50 9.48
N ARG A 126 -25.42 -17.60 8.78
CA ARG A 126 -24.35 -16.74 9.32
C ARG A 126 -24.48 -15.32 8.83
N VAL A 127 -24.06 -14.38 9.63
CA VAL A 127 -24.00 -12.96 9.28
C VAL A 127 -22.60 -12.43 9.45
N VAL A 128 -22.24 -11.46 8.61
CA VAL A 128 -20.97 -10.75 8.73
C VAL A 128 -21.15 -9.61 9.73
N VAL A 129 -20.34 -9.62 10.78
CA VAL A 129 -20.35 -8.59 11.81
C VAL A 129 -19.18 -7.64 11.60
N SER A 130 -19.43 -6.34 11.61
CA SER A 130 -18.38 -5.32 11.52
C SER A 130 -17.42 -5.42 12.69
N GLN A 131 -16.13 -5.43 12.40
CA GLN A 131 -15.06 -5.50 13.39
C GLN A 131 -14.26 -4.20 13.39
N LEU A 132 -14.13 -3.59 14.56
CA LEU A 132 -13.26 -2.44 14.76
C LEU A 132 -11.80 -2.88 14.73
N HIS A 133 -10.99 -2.17 13.95
CA HIS A 133 -9.54 -2.34 13.91
C HIS A 133 -8.86 -0.97 13.76
N ARG A 134 -7.57 -0.91 14.00
CA ARG A 134 -6.80 0.29 13.68
C ARG A 134 -6.84 0.54 12.18
N SER A 135 -7.13 1.79 11.82
CA SER A 135 -7.11 2.17 10.39
C SER A 135 -5.70 1.99 9.81
N PRO A 136 -5.58 1.60 8.54
CA PRO A 136 -4.32 1.70 7.84
C PRO A 136 -3.82 3.15 7.82
N GLY A 137 -2.50 3.33 7.92
CA GLY A 137 -1.91 4.65 7.91
C GLY A 137 -0.63 4.74 8.73
N VAL A 138 -0.14 5.96 8.92
CA VAL A 138 1.05 6.25 9.70
C VAL A 138 0.65 6.87 11.03
N PHE A 139 1.16 6.31 12.12
CA PHE A 139 0.93 6.79 13.49
C PHE A 139 2.25 7.23 14.08
N TYR A 140 2.28 8.45 14.61
CA TYR A 140 3.42 8.99 15.31
C TYR A 140 3.16 8.94 16.81
N ASP A 141 4.16 8.53 17.57
CA ASP A 141 4.09 8.40 19.02
C ASP A 141 5.42 8.76 19.68
N HIS A 142 5.44 8.91 20.99
CA HIS A 142 6.65 9.11 21.77
C HIS A 142 6.51 8.49 23.16
N ASP A 143 7.63 8.13 23.78
CA ASP A 143 7.69 7.46 25.08
C ASP A 143 7.51 8.39 26.30
N LYS A 144 7.37 9.70 26.09
CA LYS A 144 7.30 10.73 27.14
C LYS A 144 8.52 10.75 28.06
N GLY A 145 9.68 10.30 27.59
CA GLY A 145 10.92 10.23 28.35
C GLY A 145 10.95 9.14 29.44
N LYS A 146 10.07 8.15 29.39
CA LYS A 146 9.98 7.09 30.41
C LYS A 146 10.97 5.95 30.20
N THR A 147 11.42 5.73 28.96
CA THR A 147 12.24 4.58 28.60
C THR A 147 13.71 4.75 28.98
N HIS A 148 14.23 5.96 29.00
CA HIS A 148 15.64 6.23 29.30
C HIS A 148 15.80 7.09 30.55
N SER A 149 16.81 6.79 31.37
CA SER A 149 17.11 7.46 32.64
C SER A 149 17.40 8.96 32.52
N SER A 150 17.85 9.41 31.33
CA SER A 150 18.10 10.84 31.05
C SER A 150 16.84 11.68 30.85
N GLY A 151 15.65 11.08 30.82
CA GLY A 151 14.40 11.77 30.49
C GLY A 151 14.26 12.18 29.02
N LYS A 152 15.15 11.74 28.13
CA LYS A 152 15.13 12.03 26.70
C LYS A 152 13.88 11.43 26.07
N VAL A 153 13.12 12.23 25.34
CA VAL A 153 11.93 11.77 24.60
C VAL A 153 12.37 11.04 23.35
N LEU A 154 11.95 9.79 23.23
CA LEU A 154 12.21 8.97 22.05
C LEU A 154 10.95 8.94 21.19
N TYR A 155 11.09 9.38 19.94
CA TYR A 155 10.03 9.38 18.97
C TYR A 155 9.97 8.07 18.22
N SER A 156 8.77 7.67 17.85
CA SER A 156 8.52 6.50 17.04
C SER A 156 7.43 6.76 15.99
N ALA A 157 7.49 6.04 14.90
CA ALA A 157 6.45 6.04 13.89
C ALA A 157 6.10 4.59 13.53
N ARG A 158 4.81 4.33 13.34
CA ARG A 158 4.29 3.02 12.97
C ARG A 158 3.49 3.12 11.70
N ILE A 159 3.85 2.34 10.71
CA ILE A 159 3.12 2.21 9.46
C ILE A 159 2.29 0.92 9.55
N ILE A 160 0.97 1.09 9.50
CA ILE A 160 0.01 -0.01 9.50
C ILE A 160 -0.56 -0.13 8.10
N PRO A 161 -0.29 -1.24 7.38
CA PRO A 161 -0.87 -1.48 6.06
C PRO A 161 -2.32 -1.98 6.20
N TYR A 162 -3.07 -1.91 5.11
CA TYR A 162 -4.39 -2.53 5.04
C TYR A 162 -4.32 -4.03 5.30
N ARG A 163 -3.31 -4.70 4.72
CA ARG A 163 -3.02 -6.13 4.90
C ARG A 163 -1.52 -6.36 4.84
N GLY A 164 -0.96 -7.00 5.85
CA GLY A 164 0.47 -7.33 5.90
C GLY A 164 1.12 -6.99 7.25
N SER A 165 2.43 -7.09 7.29
CA SER A 165 3.23 -6.83 8.49
C SER A 165 3.35 -5.34 8.78
N TRP A 166 3.35 -4.99 10.04
CA TRP A 166 3.57 -3.62 10.49
C TRP A 166 5.04 -3.25 10.40
N LEU A 167 5.29 -1.98 10.09
CA LEU A 167 6.62 -1.41 10.05
C LEU A 167 6.72 -0.33 11.12
N ASP A 168 7.63 -0.51 12.05
CA ASP A 168 7.92 0.44 13.11
C ASP A 168 9.27 1.13 12.87
N PHE A 169 9.31 2.43 13.05
CA PHE A 169 10.54 3.23 13.13
C PHE A 169 10.69 3.76 14.55
N GLU A 170 11.86 3.59 15.15
CA GLU A 170 12.12 3.96 16.53
C GLU A 170 13.49 4.66 16.65
N PHE A 171 13.54 5.80 17.32
CA PHE A 171 14.80 6.41 17.70
C PHE A 171 15.39 5.73 18.94
N ASP A 172 16.69 5.49 18.90
CA ASP A 172 17.47 5.07 20.07
C ASP A 172 17.92 6.28 20.90
N PRO A 173 18.26 6.14 22.18
CA PRO A 173 18.83 7.23 22.99
C PRO A 173 20.06 7.91 22.37
N LYS A 174 20.75 7.23 21.46
CA LYS A 174 21.90 7.73 20.69
C LYS A 174 21.53 8.48 19.41
N ASP A 175 20.25 8.80 19.20
CA ASP A 175 19.70 9.40 17.97
C ASP A 175 19.84 8.56 16.69
N ILE A 176 20.02 7.27 16.84
CA ILE A 176 20.06 6.36 15.71
C ILE A 176 18.64 5.87 15.41
N LEU A 177 18.20 6.01 14.17
CA LEU A 177 16.91 5.53 13.70
C LEU A 177 17.00 4.05 13.33
N PHE A 178 16.14 3.26 13.94
CA PHE A 178 15.97 1.83 13.64
C PHE A 178 14.61 1.57 13.02
N SER A 179 14.58 0.58 12.15
CA SER A 179 13.34 0.00 11.63
C SER A 179 13.13 -1.42 12.16
N ARG A 180 11.86 -1.79 12.32
CA ARG A 180 11.46 -3.12 12.77
C ARG A 180 10.26 -3.57 11.94
N ILE A 181 10.34 -4.76 11.37
CA ILE A 181 9.25 -5.37 10.61
C ILE A 181 8.63 -6.46 11.50
N ASP A 182 7.30 -6.39 11.68
CA ASP A 182 6.50 -7.38 12.39
C ASP A 182 7.07 -7.78 13.78
N ARG A 183 7.51 -6.76 14.55
CA ARG A 183 8.12 -6.93 15.89
C ARG A 183 9.37 -7.82 15.94
N ARG A 184 10.00 -8.10 14.82
CA ARG A 184 11.26 -8.84 14.74
C ARG A 184 12.43 -7.96 15.23
N ARG A 185 13.66 -8.46 15.05
CA ARG A 185 14.88 -7.74 15.42
C ARG A 185 14.95 -6.39 14.68
N LYS A 186 15.27 -5.33 15.42
CA LYS A 186 15.47 -3.99 14.85
C LYS A 186 16.75 -3.94 14.01
N ILE A 187 16.68 -3.24 12.91
CA ILE A 187 17.80 -2.98 11.99
C ILE A 187 17.92 -1.48 11.77
N PRO A 188 19.10 -0.93 11.47
CA PRO A 188 19.24 0.47 11.12
C PRO A 188 18.34 0.84 9.94
N ALA A 189 17.64 1.98 10.01
CA ALA A 189 16.69 2.41 8.97
C ALA A 189 17.35 2.58 7.60
N THR A 190 18.63 2.97 7.56
CA THR A 190 19.41 3.10 6.32
C THR A 190 19.53 1.80 5.54
N ILE A 191 19.59 0.65 6.22
CA ILE A 191 19.64 -0.66 5.56
C ILE A 191 18.31 -0.92 4.85
N MET A 192 17.20 -0.56 5.49
CA MET A 192 15.88 -0.71 4.89
C MET A 192 15.71 0.22 3.68
N LEU A 193 16.13 1.49 3.79
CA LEU A 193 16.06 2.45 2.69
C LEU A 193 16.88 1.97 1.48
N ARG A 194 18.07 1.41 1.71
CA ARG A 194 18.88 0.79 0.65
C ARG A 194 18.21 -0.43 0.02
N ALA A 195 17.48 -1.23 0.81
CA ALA A 195 16.70 -2.35 0.28
C ALA A 195 15.51 -1.90 -0.58
N LEU A 196 15.11 -0.63 -0.48
CA LEU A 196 14.12 0.03 -1.34
C LEU A 196 14.77 0.78 -2.52
N ASP A 197 16.03 0.44 -2.84
CA ASP A 197 16.83 1.02 -3.93
C ASP A 197 17.22 2.50 -3.76
N MET A 198 17.12 3.06 -2.55
CA MET A 198 17.63 4.41 -2.28
C MET A 198 19.16 4.40 -2.17
N GLY A 199 19.81 5.19 -3.02
CA GLY A 199 21.27 5.40 -3.00
C GLY A 199 21.74 6.19 -1.78
N THR A 200 23.03 6.16 -1.48
CA THR A 200 23.59 6.90 -0.33
C THR A 200 23.42 8.42 -0.52
N GLU A 201 23.63 8.93 -1.73
CA GLU A 201 23.47 10.36 -2.05
C GLU A 201 22.01 10.79 -1.90
N GLU A 202 21.09 9.98 -2.39
CA GLU A 202 19.65 10.22 -2.28
C GLU A 202 19.18 10.23 -0.82
N ILE A 203 19.65 9.29 0.01
CA ILE A 203 19.34 9.29 1.45
C ILE A 203 19.89 10.56 2.13
N LEU A 204 21.10 10.98 1.78
CA LEU A 204 21.69 12.17 2.37
C LEU A 204 20.95 13.43 1.95
N SER A 205 20.63 13.58 0.67
CA SER A 205 19.90 14.76 0.17
C SER A 205 18.47 14.87 0.70
N GLU A 206 17.81 13.73 0.97
CA GLU A 206 16.44 13.73 1.51
C GLU A 206 16.41 14.08 3.02
N PHE A 207 17.39 13.60 3.81
CA PHE A 207 17.36 13.77 5.27
C PHE A 207 18.25 14.87 5.81
N TYR A 208 19.16 15.41 5.01
CA TYR A 208 20.11 16.43 5.43
C TYR A 208 20.17 17.57 4.42
N GLU A 209 20.36 18.75 4.95
CA GLU A 209 20.67 19.91 4.12
C GLU A 209 22.13 19.82 3.65
N GLU A 210 22.36 20.07 2.36
CA GLU A 210 23.69 20.03 1.76
C GLU A 210 24.30 21.40 1.70
N ASP A 211 25.58 21.54 2.08
CA ASP A 211 26.37 22.74 1.86
C ASP A 211 27.22 22.56 0.60
N ILE A 212 27.07 23.48 -0.35
CA ILE A 212 27.81 23.46 -1.59
C ILE A 212 29.14 24.18 -1.39
N PHE A 213 30.24 23.43 -1.47
CA PHE A 213 31.59 23.97 -1.44
C PHE A 213 32.10 24.17 -2.87
N THR A 214 32.50 25.42 -3.19
CA THR A 214 33.13 25.73 -4.47
C THR A 214 34.62 25.84 -4.25
N ILE A 215 35.40 25.03 -4.98
CA ILE A 215 36.86 25.03 -4.93
C ILE A 215 37.36 25.98 -6.01
N ASP A 216 38.06 27.05 -5.61
CA ASP A 216 38.65 28.04 -6.48
C ASP A 216 40.17 28.07 -6.23
N LYS A 217 40.94 27.35 -7.05
CA LYS A 217 42.40 27.14 -6.91
C LYS A 217 42.78 26.64 -5.50
N ASP A 218 43.28 27.55 -4.66
CA ASP A 218 43.69 27.21 -3.28
C ASP A 218 42.66 27.58 -2.22
N ASN A 219 41.49 28.10 -2.61
CA ASN A 219 40.46 28.54 -1.67
C ASN A 219 39.19 27.71 -1.83
N VAL A 220 38.59 27.36 -0.67
CA VAL A 220 37.29 26.73 -0.60
C VAL A 220 36.27 27.77 -0.16
N LYS A 221 35.24 27.98 -0.96
CA LYS A 221 34.15 28.90 -0.69
C LYS A 221 32.89 28.13 -0.37
N VAL A 222 32.16 28.55 0.66
CA VAL A 222 30.84 28.03 1.00
C VAL A 222 29.86 29.20 1.07
N ALA A 223 28.65 29.00 0.60
CA ALA A 223 27.59 30.00 0.71
C ALA A 223 27.18 30.16 2.19
N LEU A 224 27.25 31.37 2.69
CA LEU A 224 26.88 31.68 4.08
C LEU A 224 25.37 31.83 4.17
N VAL A 225 24.71 31.01 4.98
CA VAL A 225 23.28 31.10 5.28
C VAL A 225 23.07 31.83 6.58
N PRO A 226 22.55 33.07 6.55
CA PRO A 226 22.44 33.93 7.77
C PRO A 226 21.61 33.31 8.89
N GLU A 227 20.59 32.54 8.52
CA GLU A 227 19.69 31.86 9.49
C GLU A 227 20.43 30.84 10.37
N ARG A 228 21.42 30.14 9.79
CA ARG A 228 22.23 29.15 10.52
C ARG A 228 23.24 29.77 11.46
N LEU A 229 23.65 31.02 11.20
CA LEU A 229 24.60 31.73 12.02
C LEU A 229 23.95 32.53 13.17
N ARG A 230 22.62 32.57 13.18
CA ARG A 230 21.89 33.35 14.21
C ARG A 230 22.06 32.72 15.58
N GLY A 231 22.81 33.42 16.45
CA GLY A 231 23.12 32.96 17.82
C GLY A 231 24.42 32.18 17.95
N GLU A 232 25.13 31.89 16.86
CA GLU A 232 26.45 31.29 16.91
C GLU A 232 27.54 32.30 17.13
N THR A 233 28.54 31.94 17.92
CA THR A 233 29.70 32.79 18.18
C THR A 233 30.80 32.41 17.20
N LEU A 234 31.21 33.33 16.33
CA LEU A 234 32.31 33.11 15.41
C LEU A 234 33.63 33.00 16.16
N SER A 235 34.42 31.94 15.87
CA SER A 235 35.77 31.88 16.41
C SER A 235 36.65 32.97 15.81
N ALA A 236 37.71 33.36 16.52
CA ALA A 236 38.65 34.39 16.03
C ALA A 236 39.28 34.00 14.66
N VAL A 237 39.47 32.75 14.39
CA VAL A 237 39.99 32.23 13.11
C VAL A 237 38.96 32.39 11.99
N SER A 238 37.70 32.08 12.25
CA SER A 238 36.60 32.22 11.25
C SER A 238 36.39 33.70 10.89
N TYR A 239 36.56 34.59 11.87
CA TYR A 239 36.40 36.05 11.66
C TYR A 239 37.45 36.65 10.71
N THR A 240 38.69 36.17 10.73
CA THR A 240 39.78 36.68 9.89
C THR A 240 39.69 36.17 8.42
N HIS A 241 38.97 35.12 8.14
CA HIS A 241 38.85 34.52 6.80
C HIS A 241 37.47 34.77 6.13
N LEU A 242 36.51 35.36 6.83
CA LEU A 242 35.21 35.73 6.25
C LEU A 242 35.29 37.11 5.60
N THR A 243 35.32 37.14 4.28
CA THR A 243 35.02 38.36 3.52
C THR A 243 33.49 38.53 3.48
N LEU A 244 32.98 39.34 4.40
CA LEU A 244 31.56 39.73 4.34
C LEU A 244 31.37 40.68 3.13
N PRO A 245 30.26 40.52 2.35
CA PRO A 245 29.92 41.51 1.34
C PRO A 245 29.68 42.86 2.05
N THR A 246 30.41 43.88 1.63
CA THR A 246 30.43 45.21 2.23
C THR A 246 29.16 46.05 2.00
N ARG A 247 28.11 45.45 1.42
CA ARG A 247 26.78 46.11 1.30
C ARG A 247 25.67 45.11 1.58
N LEU A 248 25.03 45.33 2.74
CA LEU A 248 23.66 44.89 2.94
C LEU A 248 22.77 45.78 2.06
N PRO A 249 21.86 45.24 1.25
CA PRO A 249 20.78 46.02 0.68
C PRO A 249 19.90 46.50 1.83
N VAL A 250 19.65 47.83 1.87
CA VAL A 250 18.71 48.52 2.76
C VAL A 250 17.29 48.14 2.40
#